data_8665495e4a7b4e9de3a56542a21668d2
#
_entry.id   8665495e4a7b4e9de3a56542a21668d2
#
_cell.length_a   1.000
_cell.length_b   1.000
_cell.length_c   1.000
_cell.angle_alpha   90.00
_cell.angle_beta   90.00
_cell.angle_gamma   90.00
#
_symmetry.space_group_name_H-M   'P 1'
#
loop_
_entity.id
_entity.type
_entity.pdbx_description
1 polymer ?
#
loop_
_entity_poly.entity_id
_entity_poly.type
_entity_poly.pdbx_seq_one_letter_code
_entity_poly.pdbx_strand_id
1 'polypeptide(L)'
;MPRKKARYRAALEVTTEWLRGPERPLDLPEGVPATIEVGIGSGHWLVARAKAEPDRLFVGLELKEERAYQATRDAIAAGVSNMRFMVGEASRLDPCIPAARFDELAILFPDPWPKKTDSKRRLAWAPRLRGFGRWLRPGAVGLFRTDNRRLWEYALKTVQAAGYVITSSTDDAPRGDVVTRYESRFRAEGIPIHEIRFTWPGSDAAAPLVDVADEDVRWSARVLPKTP
;
A
#
# COMPACT_ATOMS: atom_id res chain seq x y z
N MET A 1 -19.74 21.17 -18.79
CA MET A 1 -19.09 19.84 -18.70
C MET A 1 -19.09 19.37 -17.25
N PRO A 2 -19.55 18.17 -16.90
CA PRO A 2 -19.49 17.67 -15.53
C PRO A 2 -18.03 17.67 -15.07
N ARG A 3 -17.78 18.13 -13.83
CA ARG A 3 -16.45 18.14 -13.23
C ARG A 3 -15.84 16.72 -13.33
N LYS A 4 -14.54 16.59 -13.60
CA LYS A 4 -13.82 15.29 -13.74
C LYS A 4 -14.24 14.27 -12.69
N LYS A 5 -14.42 14.68 -11.43
CA LYS A 5 -14.92 13.84 -10.33
C LYS A 5 -16.28 13.19 -10.57
N ALA A 6 -17.23 13.87 -11.22
CA ALA A 6 -18.55 13.30 -11.50
C ALA A 6 -18.51 12.19 -12.56
N ARG A 7 -17.59 12.28 -13.53
CA ARG A 7 -17.38 11.22 -14.53
C ARG A 7 -16.80 9.94 -13.90
N TYR A 8 -15.89 10.09 -12.94
CA TYR A 8 -15.32 8.93 -12.24
C TYR A 8 -16.37 8.29 -11.33
N ARG A 9 -17.19 9.06 -10.60
CA ARG A 9 -18.28 8.50 -9.77
C ARG A 9 -19.30 7.74 -10.61
N ALA A 10 -19.76 8.29 -11.71
CA ALA A 10 -20.70 7.59 -12.60
C ALA A 10 -20.10 6.30 -13.18
N ALA A 11 -18.79 6.30 -13.48
CA ALA A 11 -18.10 5.11 -13.94
C ALA A 11 -17.84 4.07 -12.83
N LEU A 12 -17.71 4.52 -11.58
CA LEU A 12 -17.60 3.66 -10.39
C LEU A 12 -18.93 2.95 -10.08
N GLU A 13 -20.06 3.57 -10.36
CA GLU A 13 -21.40 2.96 -10.23
C GLU A 13 -21.59 1.76 -11.16
N VAL A 14 -20.92 1.76 -12.32
CA VAL A 14 -20.98 0.67 -13.31
C VAL A 14 -20.00 -0.48 -12.97
N THR A 15 -18.97 -0.22 -12.16
CA THR A 15 -17.92 -1.19 -11.78
C THR A 15 -18.06 -1.69 -10.34
N THR A 16 -19.26 -1.68 -9.79
CA THR A 16 -19.57 -1.91 -8.37
C THR A 16 -19.12 -3.26 -7.79
N GLU A 17 -18.89 -4.27 -8.62
CA GLU A 17 -18.35 -5.55 -8.15
C GLU A 17 -16.88 -5.46 -7.73
N TRP A 18 -16.11 -4.56 -8.35
CA TRP A 18 -14.67 -4.43 -8.19
C TRP A 18 -14.26 -3.29 -7.28
N LEU A 19 -15.07 -2.25 -7.22
CA LEU A 19 -14.75 -1.05 -6.48
C LEU A 19 -15.75 -0.82 -5.37
N ARG A 20 -15.25 -0.76 -4.14
CA ARG A 20 -16.07 -0.55 -2.94
C ARG A 20 -15.66 0.72 -2.22
N GLY A 21 -16.62 1.50 -1.78
CA GLY A 21 -16.43 2.64 -0.89
C GLY A 21 -16.51 2.22 0.58
N PRO A 22 -16.36 3.18 1.51
CA PRO A 22 -16.36 2.91 2.95
C PRO A 22 -17.72 2.42 3.50
N GLU A 23 -18.75 2.37 2.67
CA GLU A 23 -20.11 1.96 3.08
C GLU A 23 -20.39 0.47 2.83
N ARG A 24 -19.44 -0.25 2.23
CA ARG A 24 -19.65 -1.66 1.87
C ARG A 24 -18.50 -2.52 2.41
N PRO A 25 -18.80 -3.43 3.37
CA PRO A 25 -17.82 -4.38 3.86
C PRO A 25 -17.18 -5.18 2.71
N LEU A 26 -15.90 -5.44 2.86
CA LEU A 26 -15.14 -6.27 1.94
C LEU A 26 -15.48 -7.73 2.23
N ASP A 27 -16.17 -8.34 1.29
CA ASP A 27 -16.48 -9.77 1.32
C ASP A 27 -15.41 -10.53 0.53
N LEU A 28 -14.68 -11.41 1.19
CA LEU A 28 -13.61 -12.22 0.62
C LEU A 28 -13.86 -13.69 0.95
N PRO A 29 -13.76 -14.61 -0.03
CA PRO A 29 -13.89 -16.03 0.21
C PRO A 29 -12.87 -16.50 1.25
N GLU A 30 -13.33 -17.37 2.16
CA GLU A 30 -12.47 -17.97 3.18
C GLU A 30 -11.50 -18.97 2.57
N GLY A 31 -10.37 -19.21 3.24
CA GLY A 31 -9.40 -20.22 2.84
C GLY A 31 -8.50 -19.85 1.64
N VAL A 32 -8.83 -18.78 0.92
CA VAL A 32 -8.01 -18.32 -0.20
C VAL A 32 -6.94 -17.33 0.30
N PRO A 33 -5.65 -17.53 -0.02
CA PRO A 33 -4.60 -16.57 0.35
C PRO A 33 -4.91 -15.18 -0.19
N ALA A 34 -4.59 -14.14 0.59
CA ALA A 34 -4.91 -12.77 0.19
C ALA A 34 -3.79 -11.78 0.48
N THR A 35 -3.58 -10.86 -0.46
CA THR A 35 -2.65 -9.74 -0.36
C THR A 35 -3.42 -8.42 -0.32
N ILE A 36 -3.00 -7.49 0.53
CA ILE A 36 -3.50 -6.12 0.56
C ILE A 36 -2.37 -5.14 0.24
N GLU A 37 -2.58 -4.26 -0.74
CA GLU A 37 -1.68 -3.12 -1.03
C GLU A 37 -2.34 -1.81 -0.63
N VAL A 38 -1.64 -1.00 0.16
CA VAL A 38 -2.13 0.30 0.62
C VAL A 38 -1.44 1.42 -0.15
N GLY A 39 -2.24 2.21 -0.88
CA GLY A 39 -1.75 3.28 -1.74
C GLY A 39 -1.32 2.78 -3.11
N ILE A 40 -2.19 1.99 -3.77
CA ILE A 40 -1.87 1.32 -5.04
C ILE A 40 -1.52 2.24 -6.21
N GLY A 41 -1.85 3.54 -6.12
CA GLY A 41 -1.70 4.43 -7.26
C GLY A 41 -2.48 3.95 -8.48
N SER A 42 -1.78 3.67 -9.59
CA SER A 42 -2.39 3.09 -10.81
C SER A 42 -2.57 1.57 -10.76
N GLY A 43 -2.24 0.91 -9.65
CA GLY A 43 -2.45 -0.52 -9.44
C GLY A 43 -1.55 -1.45 -10.26
N HIS A 44 -0.56 -0.91 -10.95
CA HIS A 44 0.27 -1.67 -11.90
C HIS A 44 0.93 -2.92 -11.28
N TRP A 45 1.49 -2.78 -10.06
CA TRP A 45 2.11 -3.90 -9.37
C TRP A 45 1.07 -4.94 -8.95
N LEU A 46 -0.04 -4.48 -8.35
CA LEU A 46 -1.09 -5.38 -7.87
C LEU A 46 -1.76 -6.15 -9.00
N VAL A 47 -2.03 -5.50 -10.15
CA VAL A 47 -2.61 -6.13 -11.35
C VAL A 47 -1.65 -7.19 -11.92
N ALA A 48 -0.36 -6.87 -12.01
CA ALA A 48 0.62 -7.83 -12.52
C ALA A 48 0.77 -9.04 -11.59
N ARG A 49 0.76 -8.84 -10.26
CA ARG A 49 0.74 -9.91 -9.27
C ARG A 49 -0.51 -10.76 -9.39
N ALA A 50 -1.69 -10.14 -9.49
CA ALA A 50 -2.96 -10.84 -9.63
C ALA A 50 -3.03 -11.72 -10.87
N LYS A 51 -2.42 -11.27 -11.97
CA LYS A 51 -2.30 -12.07 -13.19
C LYS A 51 -1.37 -13.28 -13.02
N ALA A 52 -0.27 -13.10 -12.28
CA ALA A 52 0.72 -14.15 -12.05
C ALA A 52 0.26 -15.19 -11.00
N GLU A 53 -0.64 -14.80 -10.10
CA GLU A 53 -1.09 -15.61 -8.96
C GLU A 53 -2.63 -15.72 -8.95
N PRO A 54 -3.24 -16.48 -9.88
CA PRO A 54 -4.70 -16.56 -10.05
C PRO A 54 -5.43 -17.13 -8.83
N ASP A 55 -4.76 -17.97 -8.03
CA ASP A 55 -5.31 -18.62 -6.84
C ASP A 55 -5.20 -17.75 -5.57
N ARG A 56 -4.69 -16.54 -5.68
CA ARG A 56 -4.55 -15.57 -4.58
C ARG A 56 -5.48 -14.38 -4.83
N LEU A 57 -6.09 -13.86 -3.78
CA LEU A 57 -6.87 -12.63 -3.84
C LEU A 57 -5.99 -11.41 -3.63
N PHE A 58 -6.30 -10.35 -4.34
CA PHE A 58 -5.61 -9.08 -4.24
C PHE A 58 -6.59 -7.96 -3.91
N VAL A 59 -6.29 -7.18 -2.88
CA VAL A 59 -7.09 -6.02 -2.48
C VAL A 59 -6.23 -4.78 -2.54
N GLY A 60 -6.69 -3.78 -3.27
CA GLY A 60 -6.01 -2.50 -3.43
C GLY A 60 -6.76 -1.37 -2.73
N LEU A 61 -6.08 -0.60 -1.87
CA LEU A 61 -6.62 0.61 -1.27
C LEU A 61 -6.01 1.84 -1.95
N GLU A 62 -6.86 2.79 -2.35
CA GLU A 62 -6.42 4.05 -2.94
C GLU A 62 -7.28 5.22 -2.46
N LEU A 63 -6.62 6.33 -2.10
CA LEU A 63 -7.29 7.53 -1.64
C LEU A 63 -7.99 8.29 -2.78
N LYS A 64 -7.38 8.27 -3.98
CA LYS A 64 -7.83 9.06 -5.14
C LYS A 64 -8.71 8.23 -6.05
N GLU A 65 -9.99 8.60 -6.15
CA GLU A 65 -10.98 7.95 -7.00
C GLU A 65 -10.48 7.74 -8.46
N GLU A 66 -9.80 8.75 -9.02
CA GLU A 66 -9.26 8.68 -10.38
C GLU A 66 -8.24 7.55 -10.57
N ARG A 67 -7.35 7.38 -9.60
CA ARG A 67 -6.31 6.32 -9.65
C ARG A 67 -6.91 4.94 -9.46
N ALA A 68 -7.81 4.78 -8.49
CA ALA A 68 -8.52 3.54 -8.27
C ALA A 68 -9.34 3.11 -9.51
N TYR A 69 -10.02 4.06 -10.14
CA TYR A 69 -10.73 3.81 -11.39
C TYR A 69 -9.79 3.35 -12.52
N GLN A 70 -8.63 4.01 -12.67
CA GLN A 70 -7.64 3.59 -13.66
C GLN A 70 -7.14 2.16 -13.37
N ALA A 71 -6.82 1.86 -12.11
CA ALA A 71 -6.40 0.52 -11.70
C ALA A 71 -7.47 -0.55 -11.97
N THR A 72 -8.75 -0.23 -11.72
CA THR A 72 -9.87 -1.13 -12.03
C THR A 72 -9.97 -1.40 -13.54
N ARG A 73 -9.86 -0.38 -14.37
CA ARG A 73 -9.88 -0.54 -15.82
C ARG A 73 -8.71 -1.39 -16.33
N ASP A 74 -7.52 -1.15 -15.79
CA ASP A 74 -6.32 -1.89 -16.18
C ASP A 74 -6.44 -3.36 -15.76
N ALA A 75 -7.05 -3.66 -14.61
CA ALA A 75 -7.35 -5.01 -14.14
C ALA A 75 -8.34 -5.73 -15.07
N ILE A 76 -9.44 -5.08 -15.43
CA ILE A 76 -10.44 -5.62 -16.36
C ILE A 76 -9.78 -5.88 -17.73
N ALA A 77 -9.01 -4.93 -18.25
CA ALA A 77 -8.32 -5.08 -19.51
C ALA A 77 -7.26 -6.22 -19.50
N ALA A 78 -6.66 -6.48 -18.34
CA ALA A 78 -5.73 -7.59 -18.14
C ALA A 78 -6.43 -8.96 -17.97
N GLY A 79 -7.77 -8.99 -17.90
CA GLY A 79 -8.57 -10.20 -17.73
C GLY A 79 -8.41 -10.87 -16.37
N VAL A 80 -7.99 -10.13 -15.32
CA VAL A 80 -7.88 -10.68 -13.97
C VAL A 80 -9.23 -10.60 -13.25
N SER A 81 -9.59 -11.62 -12.46
CA SER A 81 -10.85 -11.69 -11.72
C SER A 81 -10.67 -11.74 -10.20
N ASN A 82 -9.45 -11.97 -9.75
CA ASN A 82 -9.05 -12.18 -8.36
C ASN A 82 -8.65 -10.90 -7.62
N MET A 83 -9.27 -9.76 -7.98
CA MET A 83 -8.96 -8.47 -7.38
C MET A 83 -10.21 -7.77 -6.84
N ARG A 84 -9.98 -6.90 -5.84
CA ARG A 84 -10.96 -5.93 -5.34
C ARG A 84 -10.26 -4.61 -5.06
N PHE A 85 -10.95 -3.51 -5.25
CA PHE A 85 -10.44 -2.17 -4.95
C PHE A 85 -11.33 -1.47 -3.95
N MET A 86 -10.72 -0.72 -3.05
CA MET A 86 -11.43 0.16 -2.12
C MET A 86 -10.92 1.59 -2.25
N VAL A 87 -11.86 2.54 -2.29
CA VAL A 87 -11.55 3.96 -2.44
C VAL A 87 -11.84 4.68 -1.14
N GLY A 88 -10.83 5.32 -0.61
CA GLY A 88 -10.95 6.13 0.59
C GLY A 88 -9.66 6.22 1.37
N GLU A 89 -9.71 6.98 2.44
CA GLU A 89 -8.64 7.04 3.44
C GLU A 89 -8.64 5.73 4.24
N ALA A 90 -7.47 5.11 4.40
CA ALA A 90 -7.33 3.77 4.97
C ALA A 90 -7.97 3.61 6.36
N SER A 91 -7.89 4.64 7.22
CA SER A 91 -8.54 4.62 8.54
C SER A 91 -10.06 4.62 8.46
N ARG A 92 -10.64 5.21 7.42
CA ARG A 92 -12.10 5.18 7.18
C ARG A 92 -12.56 3.87 6.57
N LEU A 93 -11.67 3.19 5.85
CA LEU A 93 -11.94 1.87 5.27
C LEU A 93 -11.77 0.74 6.29
N ASP A 94 -11.04 0.98 7.39
CA ASP A 94 -10.74 -0.01 8.41
C ASP A 94 -11.95 -0.81 8.92
N PRO A 95 -13.11 -0.21 9.23
CA PRO A 95 -14.28 -0.97 9.67
C PRO A 95 -14.87 -1.91 8.60
N CYS A 96 -14.54 -1.68 7.33
CA CYS A 96 -15.03 -2.46 6.20
C CYS A 96 -14.07 -3.60 5.80
N ILE A 97 -12.87 -3.65 6.40
CA ILE A 97 -11.84 -4.64 6.11
C ILE A 97 -11.88 -5.72 7.20
N PRO A 98 -12.07 -7.00 6.84
CA PRO A 98 -12.13 -8.07 7.82
C PRO A 98 -10.81 -8.18 8.59
N ALA A 99 -10.92 -8.43 9.90
CA ALA A 99 -9.77 -8.66 10.75
C ALA A 99 -9.11 -10.01 10.44
N ALA A 100 -7.79 -10.11 10.65
CA ALA A 100 -7.00 -11.33 10.49
C ALA A 100 -7.26 -12.07 9.17
N ARG A 101 -7.37 -11.33 8.06
CA ARG A 101 -7.75 -11.90 6.76
C ARG A 101 -6.60 -12.02 5.77
N PHE A 102 -5.63 -11.12 5.82
CA PHE A 102 -4.58 -11.05 4.82
C PHE A 102 -3.30 -11.73 5.26
N ASP A 103 -2.64 -12.39 4.30
CA ASP A 103 -1.36 -13.08 4.46
C ASP A 103 -0.17 -12.18 4.07
N GLU A 104 -0.45 -11.10 3.34
CA GLU A 104 0.57 -10.16 2.87
C GLU A 104 0.05 -8.73 2.88
N LEU A 105 0.90 -7.79 3.34
CA LEU A 105 0.72 -6.34 3.25
C LEU A 105 1.81 -5.73 2.39
N ALA A 106 1.45 -4.96 1.37
CA ALA A 106 2.39 -4.18 0.57
C ALA A 106 2.15 -2.67 0.71
N ILE A 107 3.22 -1.91 0.86
CA ILE A 107 3.24 -0.44 0.85
C ILE A 107 4.40 -0.03 -0.05
N LEU A 108 4.07 0.42 -1.27
CA LEU A 108 5.05 0.65 -2.30
C LEU A 108 5.07 2.12 -2.72
N PHE A 109 6.24 2.76 -2.57
CA PHE A 109 6.49 4.15 -2.95
C PHE A 109 5.44 5.13 -2.40
N PRO A 110 5.14 5.08 -1.09
CA PRO A 110 4.17 5.99 -0.49
C PRO A 110 4.67 7.43 -0.55
N ASP A 111 3.72 8.38 -0.57
CA ASP A 111 4.03 9.80 -0.48
C ASP A 111 4.82 10.07 0.82
N PRO A 112 6.01 10.71 0.76
CA PRO A 112 6.90 10.83 1.91
C PRO A 112 6.42 11.84 2.97
N TRP A 113 5.56 12.81 2.60
CA TRP A 113 5.12 13.87 3.50
C TRP A 113 6.32 14.44 4.28
N PRO A 114 7.17 15.25 3.63
CA PRO A 114 8.55 15.50 4.06
C PRO A 114 8.67 16.24 5.40
N LYS A 115 7.67 17.04 5.78
CA LYS A 115 7.68 17.79 7.03
C LYS A 115 7.25 16.89 8.20
N LYS A 116 7.88 17.07 9.38
CA LYS A 116 7.46 16.34 10.59
C LYS A 116 6.03 16.66 11.00
N THR A 117 5.55 17.88 10.74
CA THR A 117 4.16 18.29 11.00
C THR A 117 3.13 17.49 10.21
N ASP A 118 3.54 16.86 9.11
CA ASP A 118 2.71 16.03 8.25
C ASP A 118 2.93 14.52 8.49
N SER A 119 3.72 14.13 9.51
CA SER A 119 4.09 12.74 9.78
C SER A 119 2.89 11.79 9.90
N LYS A 120 1.79 12.26 10.51
CA LYS A 120 0.53 11.50 10.65
C LYS A 120 -0.14 11.16 9.31
N ARG A 121 0.25 11.82 8.22
CA ARG A 121 -0.23 11.54 6.85
C ARG A 121 0.55 10.41 6.18
N ARG A 122 1.75 10.07 6.68
CA ARG A 122 2.58 8.99 6.13
C ARG A 122 1.90 7.64 6.33
N LEU A 123 1.96 6.77 5.33
CA LEU A 123 1.53 5.38 5.51
C LEU A 123 2.44 4.64 6.51
N ALA A 124 3.70 5.05 6.61
CA ALA A 124 4.67 4.53 7.58
C ALA A 124 4.53 5.13 9.00
N TRP A 125 3.50 5.91 9.32
CA TRP A 125 3.28 6.37 10.70
C TRP A 125 2.90 5.20 11.61
N ALA A 126 3.58 5.04 12.77
CA ALA A 126 3.47 3.85 13.61
C ALA A 126 2.03 3.49 14.05
N PRO A 127 1.18 4.44 14.49
CA PRO A 127 -0.20 4.12 14.81
C PRO A 127 -1.02 3.63 13.60
N ARG A 128 -0.72 4.13 12.40
CA ARG A 128 -1.37 3.68 11.16
C ARG A 128 -0.93 2.27 10.78
N LEU A 129 0.37 1.99 10.84
CA LEU A 129 0.91 0.64 10.63
C LEU A 129 0.31 -0.35 11.64
N ARG A 130 0.20 0.04 12.92
CA ARG A 130 -0.45 -0.78 13.94
C ARG A 130 -1.91 -1.10 13.58
N GLY A 131 -2.63 -0.11 13.05
CA GLY A 131 -4.00 -0.31 12.55
C GLY A 131 -4.05 -1.35 11.43
N PHE A 132 -3.11 -1.31 10.49
CA PHE A 132 -3.05 -2.31 9.41
C PHE A 132 -2.79 -3.73 9.92
N GLY A 133 -2.10 -3.89 11.05
CA GLY A 133 -1.90 -5.19 11.70
C GLY A 133 -3.19 -5.93 12.02
N ARG A 134 -4.28 -5.21 12.29
CA ARG A 134 -5.60 -5.83 12.53
C ARG A 134 -6.10 -6.65 11.35
N TRP A 135 -5.76 -6.25 10.11
CA TRP A 135 -6.19 -6.94 8.90
C TRP A 135 -5.39 -8.20 8.62
N LEU A 136 -4.23 -8.34 9.26
CA LEU A 136 -3.25 -9.37 8.98
C LEU A 136 -3.42 -10.59 9.89
N ARG A 137 -3.26 -11.77 9.33
CA ARG A 137 -3.12 -13.02 10.10
C ARG A 137 -1.81 -13.01 10.87
N PRO A 138 -1.74 -13.70 12.01
CA PRO A 138 -0.45 -13.99 12.63
C PRO A 138 0.49 -14.67 11.63
N GLY A 139 1.74 -14.19 11.54
CA GLY A 139 2.72 -14.66 10.57
C GLY A 139 2.64 -14.01 9.18
N ALA A 140 1.65 -13.15 8.92
CA ALA A 140 1.56 -12.44 7.65
C ALA A 140 2.83 -11.64 7.36
N VAL A 141 3.24 -11.65 6.09
CA VAL A 141 4.45 -10.94 5.64
C VAL A 141 4.13 -9.52 5.18
N GLY A 142 5.10 -8.63 5.32
CA GLY A 142 4.99 -7.25 4.88
C GLY A 142 6.13 -6.83 3.97
N LEU A 143 5.83 -5.99 2.99
CA LEU A 143 6.78 -5.38 2.07
C LEU A 143 6.58 -3.86 2.07
N PHE A 144 7.64 -3.14 2.39
CA PHE A 144 7.71 -1.69 2.24
C PHE A 144 8.86 -1.34 1.30
N ARG A 145 8.59 -0.55 0.26
CA ARG A 145 9.60 -0.03 -0.67
C ARG A 145 9.48 1.47 -0.86
N THR A 146 10.60 2.15 -0.98
CA THR A 146 10.69 3.58 -1.29
C THR A 146 12.02 3.93 -1.93
N ASP A 147 12.03 4.97 -2.74
CA ASP A 147 13.21 5.65 -3.28
C ASP A 147 13.76 6.71 -2.30
N ASN A 148 13.02 7.03 -1.25
CA ASN A 148 13.35 8.05 -0.27
C ASN A 148 14.06 7.45 0.94
N ARG A 149 15.39 7.61 1.03
CA ARG A 149 16.21 7.10 2.12
C ARG A 149 15.72 7.54 3.51
N ARG A 150 15.33 8.81 3.66
CA ARG A 150 14.85 9.33 4.95
C ARG A 150 13.53 8.71 5.38
N LEU A 151 12.63 8.47 4.42
CA LEU A 151 11.38 7.76 4.70
C LEU A 151 11.66 6.29 5.07
N TRP A 152 12.64 5.65 4.44
CA TRP A 152 13.06 4.29 4.79
C TRP A 152 13.65 4.22 6.22
N GLU A 153 14.57 5.14 6.57
CA GLU A 153 15.14 5.24 7.91
C GLU A 153 14.04 5.48 8.99
N TYR A 154 13.06 6.31 8.67
CA TYR A 154 11.87 6.53 9.50
C TYR A 154 11.02 5.24 9.60
N ALA A 155 10.76 4.58 8.47
CA ALA A 155 9.95 3.36 8.42
C ALA A 155 10.57 2.21 9.21
N LEU A 156 11.90 2.06 9.23
CA LEU A 156 12.59 1.07 10.08
C LEU A 156 12.20 1.21 11.55
N LYS A 157 12.16 2.44 12.07
CA LYS A 157 11.78 2.72 13.46
C LYS A 157 10.28 2.48 13.70
N THR A 158 9.45 2.96 12.76
CA THR A 158 7.99 2.94 12.95
C THR A 158 7.36 1.58 12.73
N VAL A 159 7.93 0.73 11.85
CA VAL A 159 7.52 -0.67 11.67
C VAL A 159 7.71 -1.44 12.97
N GLN A 160 8.89 -1.33 13.61
CA GLN A 160 9.15 -1.97 14.90
C GLN A 160 8.24 -1.39 16.00
N ALA A 161 8.13 -0.07 16.07
CA ALA A 161 7.28 0.63 17.04
C ALA A 161 5.80 0.26 16.92
N ALA A 162 5.35 -0.11 15.72
CA ALA A 162 4.01 -0.63 15.48
C ALA A 162 3.83 -2.10 15.89
N GLY A 163 4.87 -2.77 16.35
CA GLY A 163 4.84 -4.15 16.83
C GLY A 163 5.10 -5.21 15.76
N TYR A 164 5.57 -4.82 14.58
CA TYR A 164 6.04 -5.77 13.58
C TYR A 164 7.47 -6.22 13.84
N VAL A 165 7.83 -7.40 13.36
CA VAL A 165 9.18 -7.93 13.40
C VAL A 165 9.83 -7.75 12.03
N ILE A 166 10.89 -6.95 11.95
CA ILE A 166 11.67 -6.79 10.71
C ILE A 166 12.46 -8.06 10.47
N THR A 167 12.27 -8.65 9.30
CA THR A 167 12.97 -9.89 8.87
C THR A 167 14.18 -9.59 7.98
N SER A 168 14.11 -8.52 7.20
CA SER A 168 15.26 -8.02 6.44
C SER A 168 15.08 -6.55 6.07
N SER A 169 16.19 -5.87 5.82
CA SER A 169 16.19 -4.53 5.24
C SER A 169 17.41 -4.35 4.35
N THR A 170 17.24 -3.58 3.28
CA THR A 170 18.34 -3.23 2.37
C THR A 170 18.17 -1.80 1.85
N ASP A 171 19.28 -1.13 1.62
CA ASP A 171 19.31 0.22 1.05
C ASP A 171 19.37 0.23 -0.48
N ASP A 172 19.51 -0.95 -1.11
CA ASP A 172 19.30 -1.14 -2.54
C ASP A 172 18.76 -2.54 -2.81
N ALA A 173 17.44 -2.64 -2.90
CA ALA A 173 16.75 -3.91 -3.11
C ALA A 173 17.01 -4.45 -4.51
N PRO A 174 17.17 -5.77 -4.68
CA PRO A 174 17.23 -6.37 -6.00
C PRO A 174 15.91 -6.14 -6.76
N ARG A 175 16.00 -6.15 -8.08
CA ARG A 175 14.81 -6.08 -8.94
C ARG A 175 13.99 -7.36 -8.75
N GLY A 176 12.71 -7.19 -8.40
CA GLY A 176 11.76 -8.31 -8.34
C GLY A 176 11.18 -8.65 -9.71
N ASP A 177 10.44 -9.76 -9.78
CA ASP A 177 9.76 -10.21 -11.02
C ASP A 177 8.71 -9.19 -11.47
N VAL A 178 8.03 -8.56 -10.52
CA VAL A 178 7.05 -7.49 -10.77
C VAL A 178 7.54 -6.21 -10.11
N VAL A 179 7.69 -5.17 -10.91
CA VAL A 179 8.12 -3.84 -10.46
C VAL A 179 7.03 -2.79 -10.71
N THR A 180 6.95 -1.79 -9.86
CA THR A 180 6.07 -0.64 -10.08
C THR A 180 6.60 0.25 -11.22
N ARG A 181 5.74 1.10 -11.78
CA ARG A 181 6.20 2.15 -12.72
C ARG A 181 7.19 3.11 -12.07
N TYR A 182 7.01 3.41 -10.78
CA TYR A 182 7.92 4.23 -10.00
C TYR A 182 9.29 3.55 -9.87
N GLU A 183 9.33 2.28 -9.49
CA GLU A 183 10.57 1.52 -9.38
C GLU A 183 11.32 1.47 -10.71
N SER A 184 10.63 1.17 -11.81
CA SER A 184 11.25 1.15 -13.14
C SER A 184 11.90 2.49 -13.50
N ARG A 185 11.20 3.59 -13.20
CA ARG A 185 11.71 4.94 -13.43
C ARG A 185 12.92 5.25 -12.56
N PHE A 186 12.84 5.02 -11.26
CA PHE A 186 13.92 5.33 -10.33
C PHE A 186 15.18 4.53 -10.65
N ARG A 187 15.04 3.25 -10.98
CA ARG A 187 16.18 2.43 -11.42
C ARG A 187 16.81 2.92 -12.72
N ALA A 188 16.02 3.39 -13.67
CA ALA A 188 16.52 3.99 -14.90
C ALA A 188 17.31 5.30 -14.64
N GLU A 189 16.99 6.01 -13.55
CA GLU A 189 17.68 7.21 -13.08
C GLU A 189 18.86 6.89 -12.13
N GLY A 190 19.17 5.61 -11.89
CA GLY A 190 20.24 5.17 -10.97
C GLY A 190 19.92 5.43 -9.50
N ILE A 191 18.64 5.58 -9.13
CA ILE A 191 18.20 5.81 -7.77
C ILE A 191 17.98 4.45 -7.10
N PRO A 192 18.63 4.18 -5.93
CA PRO A 192 18.46 2.95 -5.21
C PRO A 192 17.05 2.80 -4.64
N ILE A 193 16.59 1.57 -4.54
CA ILE A 193 15.28 1.23 -3.96
C ILE A 193 15.50 0.63 -2.59
N HIS A 194 15.08 1.36 -1.56
CA HIS A 194 15.15 0.90 -0.19
C HIS A 194 13.98 -0.04 0.12
N GLU A 195 14.26 -1.16 0.78
CA GLU A 195 13.27 -2.18 1.12
C GLU A 195 13.31 -2.51 2.61
N ILE A 196 12.14 -2.79 3.18
CA ILE A 196 11.96 -3.42 4.48
C ILE A 196 11.00 -4.59 4.29
N ARG A 197 11.39 -5.78 4.75
CA ARG A 197 10.51 -6.93 4.91
C ARG A 197 10.27 -7.16 6.38
N PHE A 198 9.04 -7.49 6.72
CA PHE A 198 8.62 -7.66 8.10
C PHE A 198 7.52 -8.70 8.22
N THR A 199 7.24 -9.16 9.43
CA THR A 199 6.13 -10.05 9.74
C THR A 199 5.24 -9.44 10.82
N TRP A 200 3.96 -9.77 10.77
CA TRP A 200 3.00 -9.45 11.82
C TRP A 200 2.89 -10.65 12.77
N PRO A 201 3.28 -10.52 14.05
CA PRO A 201 3.24 -11.65 14.98
C PRO A 201 1.81 -12.00 15.47
N GLY A 202 0.83 -11.19 15.11
CA GLY A 202 -0.54 -11.25 15.65
C GLY A 202 -0.78 -10.19 16.72
N SER A 203 -2.03 -9.82 16.94
CA SER A 203 -2.39 -8.74 17.86
C SER A 203 -1.97 -9.04 19.31
N ASP A 204 -2.09 -10.29 19.73
CA ASP A 204 -1.77 -10.73 21.11
C ASP A 204 -0.26 -10.85 21.34
N ALA A 205 0.52 -11.16 20.29
CA ALA A 205 1.98 -11.34 20.36
C ALA A 205 2.75 -10.06 19.96
N ALA A 206 2.10 -9.07 19.36
CA ALA A 206 2.75 -7.86 18.94
C ALA A 206 3.15 -7.01 20.15
N ALA A 207 4.39 -6.52 20.15
CA ALA A 207 4.85 -5.57 21.14
C ALA A 207 3.92 -4.36 21.25
N PRO A 208 3.79 -3.72 22.43
CA PRO A 208 3.03 -2.49 22.58
C PRO A 208 3.46 -1.42 21.57
N LEU A 209 2.50 -0.59 21.15
CA LEU A 209 2.82 0.55 20.31
C LEU A 209 3.75 1.51 21.08
N VAL A 210 4.90 1.80 20.46
CA VAL A 210 5.86 2.76 21.02
C VAL A 210 5.73 4.08 20.27
N ASP A 211 5.79 5.18 21.02
CA ASP A 211 5.82 6.51 20.41
C ASP A 211 7.18 6.74 19.72
N VAL A 212 7.12 7.15 18.47
CA VAL A 212 8.31 7.49 17.67
C VAL A 212 8.26 8.98 17.37
N ALA A 213 9.31 9.68 17.74
CA ALA A 213 9.41 11.10 17.47
C ALA A 213 9.22 11.40 15.98
N ASP A 214 8.36 12.36 15.72
CA ASP A 214 8.16 12.86 14.36
C ASP A 214 9.44 13.56 13.87
N GLU A 215 9.90 13.20 12.68
CA GLU A 215 11.10 13.75 12.07
C GLU A 215 10.87 14.16 10.60
N ASP A 216 11.67 15.09 10.11
CA ASP A 216 11.68 15.46 8.70
C ASP A 216 12.27 14.31 7.86
N VAL A 217 11.55 13.90 6.82
CA VAL A 217 12.00 12.91 5.84
C VAL A 217 12.28 13.57 4.47
N ARG A 218 12.74 14.82 4.48
CA ARG A 218 13.05 15.58 3.27
C ARG A 218 14.19 14.93 2.50
N TRP A 219 14.10 14.99 1.19
CA TRP A 219 15.22 14.61 0.33
C TRP A 219 16.46 15.43 0.65
N SER A 220 17.57 14.77 0.84
CA SER A 220 18.84 15.42 1.10
C SER A 220 19.54 15.94 -0.15
N ALA A 221 19.09 15.60 -1.36
CA ALA A 221 19.53 16.21 -2.62
C ALA A 221 18.72 15.70 -3.82
N ARG A 222 18.54 16.58 -4.79
CA ARG A 222 17.87 16.50 -6.10
C ARG A 222 16.34 16.55 -6.06
N VAL A 223 15.86 17.76 -6.24
CA VAL A 223 14.53 18.03 -6.78
C VAL A 223 14.48 17.40 -8.17
N LEU A 224 13.80 16.29 -8.31
CA LEU A 224 13.47 15.78 -9.64
C LEU A 224 12.64 16.84 -10.35
N PRO A 225 12.96 17.19 -11.60
CA PRO A 225 12.15 18.13 -12.36
C PRO A 225 10.72 17.61 -12.42
N LYS A 226 9.75 18.49 -12.16
CA LYS A 226 8.34 18.20 -12.39
C LYS A 226 8.23 17.82 -13.86
N THR A 227 7.93 16.56 -14.14
CA THR A 227 7.56 16.14 -15.50
C THR A 227 6.28 16.86 -15.89
N PRO A 228 6.19 17.41 -17.11
CA PRO A 228 5.04 18.16 -17.62
C PRO A 228 3.75 17.35 -17.67
#